data_bc0e9a4eaf369ea4d15f9c002445a67f
#
_entry.id   bc0e9a4eaf369ea4d15f9c002445a67f
#
_cell.length_a   1.000
_cell.length_b   1.000
_cell.length_c   1.000
_cell.angle_alpha   90.00
_cell.angle_beta   90.00
_cell.angle_gamma   90.00
#
_symmetry.space_group_name_H-M   'P 1'
#
loop_
_entity.id
_entity.type
_entity.pdbx_description
1 polymer ?
#
loop_
_entity_poly.entity_id
_entity_poly.type
_entity_poly.pdbx_seq_one_letter_code
_entity_poly.pdbx_strand_id
1 'polypeptide(L)'
;LESLGLFWDDKISRQSENLQEYKNILEILKSKNLTYNCNCSRKQIALSNQSNFNEPIYNNHCRNMQHPLSNKSAVRLIADHKSTKFIDRTQGPQHNNINNSVSDFIIKRSDQIYAYQLAVVIDDQLQSVTNIVRGADLLNSTIKQYYINNLLNFPDKAYMHIPIATINNQKLSKGSGDKVNVNNFSLILIEGLKFLKQKIEKNIEDASPREILKYAVKNWDIAPLQQIKNIELNPTQRLIADSAHT
;
A
#
# COMPACT_ATOMS: atom_id res chain seq x y z
N LEU A 1 3.86 18.97 -2.37
CA LEU A 1 2.79 18.63 -3.31
C LEU A 1 2.12 19.88 -3.86
N GLU A 2 1.71 20.83 -3.03
CA GLU A 2 1.06 22.09 -3.46
C GLU A 2 1.88 22.85 -4.53
N SER A 3 3.21 22.95 -4.35
CA SER A 3 4.11 23.58 -5.32
C SER A 3 4.15 22.84 -6.68
N LEU A 4 3.80 21.57 -6.71
CA LEU A 4 3.62 20.76 -7.93
C LEU A 4 2.22 20.92 -8.53
N GLY A 5 1.32 21.68 -7.89
CA GLY A 5 -0.07 21.80 -8.29
C GLY A 5 -0.94 20.60 -7.93
N LEU A 6 -0.45 19.73 -7.02
CA LEU A 6 -1.17 18.56 -6.51
C LEU A 6 -1.83 18.92 -5.19
N PHE A 7 -3.14 19.12 -5.23
CA PHE A 7 -3.96 19.46 -4.08
C PHE A 7 -4.85 18.28 -3.70
N TRP A 8 -5.37 18.33 -2.49
CA TRP A 8 -6.44 17.43 -2.02
C TRP A 8 -7.77 18.19 -2.04
N ASP A 9 -8.86 17.47 -2.23
CA ASP A 9 -10.18 18.09 -2.43
C ASP A 9 -10.91 18.36 -1.12
N ASP A 10 -10.74 17.48 -0.12
CA ASP A 10 -11.47 17.51 1.13
C ASP A 10 -10.60 17.76 2.36
N LYS A 11 -11.22 17.74 3.55
CA LYS A 11 -10.52 17.86 4.83
C LYS A 11 -9.51 16.71 5.00
N ILE A 12 -8.30 17.05 5.43
CA ILE A 12 -7.28 16.06 5.78
C ILE A 12 -7.75 15.23 6.97
N SER A 13 -7.90 13.93 6.77
CA SER A 13 -8.18 12.95 7.81
C SER A 13 -6.88 12.38 8.39
N ARG A 14 -6.82 12.22 9.70
CA ARG A 14 -5.68 11.60 10.38
C ARG A 14 -6.09 10.29 11.02
N GLN A 15 -5.31 9.24 10.86
CA GLN A 15 -5.58 7.92 11.45
C GLN A 15 -5.73 7.96 12.97
N SER A 16 -5.02 8.85 13.65
CA SER A 16 -5.14 9.08 15.09
C SER A 16 -6.52 9.61 15.54
N GLU A 17 -7.28 10.20 14.64
CA GLU A 17 -8.62 10.72 14.90
C GLU A 17 -9.70 9.63 14.75
N ASN A 18 -9.39 8.52 14.06
CA ASN A 18 -10.33 7.44 13.72
C ASN A 18 -10.22 6.22 14.66
N LEU A 19 -9.52 6.32 15.78
CA LEU A 19 -9.26 5.18 16.68
C LEU A 19 -10.53 4.51 17.21
N GLN A 20 -11.60 5.28 17.41
CA GLN A 20 -12.89 4.73 17.86
C GLN A 20 -13.51 3.84 16.80
N GLU A 21 -13.45 4.22 15.52
CA GLU A 21 -13.97 3.42 14.42
C GLU A 21 -13.19 2.11 14.26
N TYR A 22 -11.86 2.16 14.38
CA TYR A 22 -11.05 0.94 14.38
C TYR A 22 -11.41 0.00 15.54
N LYS A 23 -11.70 0.56 16.73
CA LYS A 23 -12.16 -0.21 17.88
C LYS A 23 -13.52 -0.86 17.60
N ASN A 24 -14.47 -0.11 17.07
CA ASN A 24 -15.82 -0.60 16.75
C ASN A 24 -15.74 -1.78 15.76
N ILE A 25 -14.97 -1.65 14.70
CA ILE A 25 -14.77 -2.72 13.70
C ILE A 25 -14.06 -3.93 14.32
N LEU A 26 -13.06 -3.71 15.17
CA LEU A 26 -12.40 -4.81 15.87
C LEU A 26 -13.39 -5.61 16.75
N GLU A 27 -14.28 -4.94 17.46
CA GLU A 27 -15.30 -5.62 18.29
C GLU A 27 -16.31 -6.39 17.41
N ILE A 28 -16.69 -5.87 16.24
CA ILE A 28 -17.51 -6.60 15.27
C ILE A 28 -16.80 -7.87 14.80
N LEU A 29 -15.51 -7.80 14.46
CA LEU A 29 -14.73 -8.97 14.04
C LEU A 29 -14.60 -10.00 15.18
N LYS A 30 -14.43 -9.55 16.43
CA LYS A 30 -14.41 -10.42 17.61
C LYS A 30 -15.75 -11.13 17.84
N SER A 31 -16.86 -10.39 17.78
CA SER A 31 -18.20 -10.96 17.97
C SER A 31 -18.56 -12.04 16.96
N LYS A 32 -17.95 -11.97 15.77
CA LYS A 32 -18.07 -12.99 14.71
C LYS A 32 -17.06 -14.14 14.86
N ASN A 33 -16.27 -14.18 15.92
CA ASN A 33 -15.19 -15.16 16.14
C ASN A 33 -14.14 -15.21 15.03
N LEU A 34 -13.90 -14.06 14.38
CA LEU A 34 -12.94 -13.93 13.27
C LEU A 34 -11.54 -13.51 13.73
N THR A 35 -11.33 -13.36 15.03
CA THR A 35 -10.05 -12.92 15.60
C THR A 35 -9.61 -13.75 16.78
N TYR A 36 -8.32 -13.72 17.09
CA TYR A 36 -7.75 -14.30 18.31
C TYR A 36 -6.50 -13.55 18.75
N ASN A 37 -6.10 -13.74 20.02
CA ASN A 37 -4.91 -13.14 20.61
C ASN A 37 -3.67 -13.98 20.28
N CYS A 38 -2.57 -13.30 19.94
CA CYS A 38 -1.30 -13.93 19.56
C CYS A 38 -0.15 -13.33 20.40
N ASN A 39 0.59 -14.19 21.07
CA ASN A 39 1.76 -13.83 21.88
C ASN A 39 3.10 -14.17 21.21
N CYS A 40 3.08 -14.68 19.97
CA CYS A 40 4.30 -15.02 19.24
C CYS A 40 5.14 -13.78 18.94
N SER A 41 6.42 -13.82 19.26
CA SER A 41 7.40 -12.82 18.86
C SER A 41 7.75 -12.96 17.35
N ARG A 42 8.28 -11.89 16.75
CA ARG A 42 8.78 -11.94 15.36
C ARG A 42 9.86 -13.00 15.17
N LYS A 43 10.74 -13.17 16.17
CA LYS A 43 11.82 -14.19 16.16
C LYS A 43 11.25 -15.60 16.13
N GLN A 44 10.23 -15.90 16.94
CA GLN A 44 9.57 -17.22 16.94
C GLN A 44 8.89 -17.51 15.59
N ILE A 45 8.22 -16.51 14.99
CA ILE A 45 7.60 -16.66 13.67
C ILE A 45 8.66 -16.89 12.59
N ALA A 46 9.76 -16.16 12.60
CA ALA A 46 10.86 -16.34 11.65
C ALA A 46 11.52 -17.71 11.75
N LEU A 47 11.74 -18.21 12.96
CA LEU A 47 12.32 -19.54 13.21
C LEU A 47 11.42 -20.70 12.76
N SER A 48 10.10 -20.51 12.77
CA SER A 48 9.14 -21.52 12.32
C SER A 48 8.95 -21.55 10.80
N ASN A 49 9.59 -20.63 10.08
CA ASN A 49 9.46 -20.48 8.63
C ASN A 49 10.68 -21.03 7.89
N GLN A 50 10.45 -22.06 7.09
CA GLN A 50 11.40 -22.54 6.08
C GLN A 50 11.10 -21.97 4.67
N SER A 51 10.28 -20.92 4.56
CA SER A 51 9.84 -20.39 3.27
C SER A 51 10.81 -19.32 2.75
N ASN A 52 11.15 -19.40 1.46
CA ASN A 52 11.92 -18.42 0.70
C ASN A 52 11.12 -17.13 0.36
N PHE A 53 10.02 -16.84 1.06
CA PHE A 53 9.20 -15.66 0.83
C PHE A 53 9.74 -14.46 1.62
N ASN A 54 9.64 -13.26 1.04
CA ASN A 54 10.10 -12.00 1.65
C ASN A 54 9.41 -11.65 2.98
N GLU A 55 8.24 -12.23 3.27
CA GLU A 55 7.56 -12.11 4.56
C GLU A 55 7.35 -13.48 5.17
N PRO A 56 7.64 -13.66 6.49
CA PRO A 56 7.40 -14.93 7.16
C PRO A 56 5.91 -15.27 7.18
N ILE A 57 5.56 -16.47 6.74
CA ILE A 57 4.19 -16.99 6.82
C ILE A 57 3.94 -17.45 8.26
N TYR A 58 2.89 -16.94 8.87
CA TYR A 58 2.53 -17.36 10.23
C TYR A 58 1.89 -18.75 10.21
N ASN A 59 2.38 -19.65 11.04
CA ASN A 59 1.95 -21.05 11.10
C ASN A 59 0.65 -21.28 11.91
N ASN A 60 -0.09 -20.23 12.23
CA ASN A 60 -1.34 -20.25 13.00
C ASN A 60 -1.22 -20.84 14.42
N HIS A 61 -0.02 -20.86 15.00
CA HIS A 61 0.27 -21.49 16.30
C HIS A 61 -0.71 -21.08 17.41
N CYS A 62 -1.05 -19.79 17.54
CA CYS A 62 -1.96 -19.33 18.58
C CYS A 62 -3.46 -19.44 18.22
N ARG A 63 -3.83 -19.90 17.03
CA ARG A 63 -5.22 -19.88 16.55
C ARG A 63 -6.15 -20.68 17.44
N ASN A 64 -5.68 -21.83 17.92
CA ASN A 64 -6.46 -22.74 18.77
C ASN A 64 -6.12 -22.59 20.26
N MET A 65 -5.23 -21.65 20.61
CA MET A 65 -4.86 -21.37 21.97
C MET A 65 -5.73 -20.23 22.50
N GLN A 66 -6.52 -20.48 23.52
CA GLN A 66 -7.30 -19.45 24.19
C GLN A 66 -6.39 -18.58 25.07
N HIS A 67 -5.54 -17.75 24.44
CA HIS A 67 -4.76 -16.77 25.17
C HIS A 67 -5.68 -15.69 25.74
N PRO A 68 -5.63 -15.44 27.05
CA PRO A 68 -6.39 -14.36 27.65
C PRO A 68 -6.00 -13.02 27.03
N LEU A 69 -6.94 -12.09 26.98
CA LEU A 69 -6.67 -10.70 26.62
C LEU A 69 -5.60 -10.14 27.56
N SER A 70 -4.44 -9.87 27.03
CA SER A 70 -3.42 -9.11 27.75
C SER A 70 -3.06 -7.86 26.93
N ASN A 71 -2.69 -6.77 27.60
CA ASN A 71 -2.22 -5.55 26.96
C ASN A 71 -0.91 -5.75 26.17
N LYS A 72 -0.37 -6.97 26.14
CA LYS A 72 0.86 -7.35 25.41
C LYS A 72 0.60 -8.30 24.25
N SER A 73 -0.65 -8.71 24.01
CA SER A 73 -1.02 -9.60 22.91
C SER A 73 -1.33 -8.81 21.65
N ALA A 74 -0.84 -9.29 20.51
CA ALA A 74 -1.34 -8.84 19.22
C ALA A 74 -2.70 -9.51 18.93
N VAL A 75 -3.55 -8.87 18.13
CA VAL A 75 -4.79 -9.47 17.61
C VAL A 75 -4.58 -9.82 16.15
N ARG A 76 -4.82 -11.09 15.82
CA ARG A 76 -4.81 -11.57 14.44
C ARG A 76 -6.22 -11.76 13.90
N LEU A 77 -6.39 -11.48 12.63
CA LEU A 77 -7.56 -11.86 11.84
C LEU A 77 -7.35 -13.27 11.31
N ILE A 78 -8.36 -14.10 11.45
CA ILE A 78 -8.41 -15.45 10.88
C ILE A 78 -8.55 -15.30 9.36
N ALA A 79 -7.56 -15.78 8.61
CA ALA A 79 -7.65 -15.87 7.17
C ALA A 79 -8.39 -17.16 6.82
N ASP A 80 -9.57 -17.02 6.23
CA ASP A 80 -10.31 -18.16 5.68
C ASP A 80 -9.61 -18.63 4.39
N HIS A 81 -9.56 -19.96 4.18
CA HIS A 81 -8.90 -20.59 3.02
C HIS A 81 -9.61 -20.30 1.67
N LYS A 82 -10.55 -19.38 1.62
CA LYS A 82 -11.19 -18.95 0.37
C LYS A 82 -10.23 -18.13 -0.47
N SER A 83 -10.12 -18.49 -1.74
CA SER A 83 -9.30 -17.75 -2.69
C SER A 83 -9.82 -16.31 -2.83
N THR A 84 -8.99 -15.34 -2.48
CA THR A 84 -9.28 -13.94 -2.73
C THR A 84 -8.78 -13.58 -4.13
N LYS A 85 -9.66 -13.04 -4.95
CA LYS A 85 -9.36 -12.67 -6.35
C LYS A 85 -9.79 -11.23 -6.57
N PHE A 86 -8.92 -10.42 -7.17
CA PHE A 86 -9.28 -9.11 -7.68
C PHE A 86 -8.53 -8.82 -8.97
N ILE A 87 -8.99 -7.84 -9.73
CA ILE A 87 -8.33 -7.40 -10.96
C ILE A 87 -7.70 -6.04 -10.68
N ASP A 88 -6.37 -5.99 -10.82
CA ASP A 88 -5.62 -4.74 -10.79
C ASP A 88 -5.52 -4.16 -12.20
N ARG A 89 -5.71 -2.85 -12.34
CA ARG A 89 -5.74 -2.19 -13.66
C ARG A 89 -4.40 -2.25 -14.40
N THR A 90 -3.29 -2.32 -13.68
CA THR A 90 -1.95 -2.41 -14.27
C THR A 90 -1.33 -3.78 -14.13
N GLN A 91 -1.52 -4.45 -12.99
CA GLN A 91 -0.90 -5.74 -12.69
C GLN A 91 -1.76 -6.93 -13.12
N GLY A 92 -2.95 -6.68 -13.68
CA GLY A 92 -3.86 -7.71 -14.17
C GLY A 92 -4.51 -8.55 -13.06
N PRO A 93 -5.00 -9.76 -13.38
CA PRO A 93 -5.63 -10.63 -12.41
C PRO A 93 -4.69 -11.03 -11.29
N GLN A 94 -5.10 -10.75 -10.05
CA GLN A 94 -4.38 -11.15 -8.85
C GLN A 94 -5.12 -12.32 -8.20
N HIS A 95 -4.44 -13.45 -8.13
CA HIS A 95 -4.93 -14.67 -7.51
C HIS A 95 -3.99 -15.04 -6.37
N ASN A 96 -4.54 -15.21 -5.19
CA ASN A 96 -3.78 -15.85 -4.14
C ASN A 96 -4.53 -17.07 -3.63
N ASN A 97 -3.90 -18.22 -3.77
CA ASN A 97 -4.24 -19.36 -2.94
C ASN A 97 -3.82 -18.99 -1.52
N ILE A 98 -4.80 -18.69 -0.66
CA ILE A 98 -4.59 -18.31 0.74
C ILE A 98 -3.67 -19.30 1.46
N ASN A 99 -3.62 -20.56 1.04
CA ASN A 99 -2.74 -21.57 1.59
C ASN A 99 -1.24 -21.24 1.51
N ASN A 100 -0.82 -20.35 0.60
CA ASN A 100 0.62 -20.06 0.37
C ASN A 100 1.00 -18.59 0.60
N SER A 101 0.06 -17.65 0.78
CA SER A 101 0.40 -16.22 0.80
C SER A 101 -0.35 -15.37 1.82
N VAL A 102 -1.48 -15.82 2.37
CA VAL A 102 -2.20 -15.10 3.41
C VAL A 102 -2.47 -16.05 4.57
N SER A 103 -1.52 -16.14 5.49
CA SER A 103 -1.77 -16.69 6.83
C SER A 103 -2.54 -15.67 7.67
N ASP A 104 -3.05 -16.10 8.83
CA ASP A 104 -3.64 -15.19 9.81
C ASP A 104 -2.71 -14.01 10.08
N PHE A 105 -3.19 -12.81 9.87
CA PHE A 105 -2.36 -11.61 9.93
C PHE A 105 -2.78 -10.65 11.04
N ILE A 106 -1.83 -9.85 11.51
CA ILE A 106 -2.04 -8.91 12.59
C ILE A 106 -2.92 -7.75 12.10
N ILE A 107 -3.99 -7.46 12.86
CA ILE A 107 -4.88 -6.30 12.69
C ILE A 107 -4.75 -5.31 13.85
N LYS A 108 -4.25 -5.74 15.02
CA LYS A 108 -3.84 -4.88 16.13
C LYS A 108 -2.55 -5.41 16.73
N ARG A 109 -1.55 -4.56 16.88
CA ARG A 109 -0.21 -4.91 17.36
C ARG A 109 -0.20 -5.09 18.87
N SER A 110 0.83 -5.72 19.41
CA SER A 110 1.04 -5.90 20.84
C SER A 110 1.27 -4.58 21.61
N ASP A 111 1.73 -3.52 20.91
CA ASP A 111 1.82 -2.15 21.44
C ASP A 111 0.50 -1.38 21.35
N GLN A 112 -0.60 -2.08 21.07
CA GLN A 112 -1.98 -1.59 20.98
C GLN A 112 -2.26 -0.67 19.77
N ILE A 113 -1.32 -0.49 18.84
CA ILE A 113 -1.52 0.25 17.60
C ILE A 113 -2.25 -0.64 16.59
N TYR A 114 -3.27 -0.11 15.93
CA TYR A 114 -3.96 -0.79 14.85
C TYR A 114 -3.02 -0.96 13.65
N ALA A 115 -3.03 -2.14 13.06
CA ALA A 115 -2.17 -2.42 11.91
C ALA A 115 -2.69 -1.71 10.66
N TYR A 116 -1.75 -1.31 9.79
CA TYR A 116 -2.03 -0.66 8.51
C TYR A 116 -3.13 -1.35 7.70
N GLN A 117 -3.12 -2.68 7.67
CA GLN A 117 -4.08 -3.48 6.90
C GLN A 117 -5.54 -3.24 7.34
N LEU A 118 -5.79 -3.03 8.63
CA LEU A 118 -7.14 -2.73 9.13
C LEU A 118 -7.46 -1.23 8.98
N ALA A 119 -6.53 -0.37 9.42
CA ALA A 119 -6.75 1.07 9.48
C ALA A 119 -7.08 1.65 8.09
N VAL A 120 -6.29 1.32 7.06
CA VAL A 120 -6.50 1.86 5.70
C VAL A 120 -7.85 1.44 5.10
N VAL A 121 -8.31 0.20 5.35
CA VAL A 121 -9.61 -0.26 4.83
C VAL A 121 -10.77 0.51 5.45
N ILE A 122 -10.66 0.81 6.75
CA ILE A 122 -11.69 1.58 7.46
C ILE A 122 -11.66 3.05 7.01
N ASP A 123 -10.48 3.65 6.90
CA ASP A 123 -10.32 5.03 6.44
C ASP A 123 -10.83 5.22 5.01
N ASP A 124 -10.50 4.30 4.10
CA ASP A 124 -11.00 4.30 2.73
C ASP A 124 -12.53 4.19 2.67
N GLN A 125 -13.14 3.46 3.62
CA GLN A 125 -14.59 3.37 3.73
C GLN A 125 -15.20 4.67 4.28
N LEU A 126 -14.61 5.25 5.33
CA LEU A 126 -15.08 6.50 5.94
C LEU A 126 -15.01 7.67 4.94
N GLN A 127 -14.00 7.67 4.08
CA GLN A 127 -13.80 8.69 3.04
C GLN A 127 -14.50 8.36 1.71
N SER A 128 -15.28 7.27 1.66
CA SER A 128 -15.97 6.84 0.43
C SER A 128 -15.05 6.64 -0.78
N VAL A 129 -13.81 6.20 -0.54
CA VAL A 129 -12.82 5.94 -1.60
C VAL A 129 -13.30 4.78 -2.49
N THR A 130 -13.34 5.01 -3.79
CA THR A 130 -13.74 4.01 -4.80
C THR A 130 -12.58 3.51 -5.65
N ASN A 131 -11.51 4.31 -5.78
CA ASN A 131 -10.33 3.98 -6.59
C ASN A 131 -9.06 4.16 -5.76
N ILE A 132 -8.21 3.14 -5.73
CA ILE A 132 -6.95 3.13 -4.99
C ILE A 132 -5.80 3.04 -5.99
N VAL A 133 -4.99 4.12 -6.08
CA VAL A 133 -3.77 4.17 -6.90
C VAL A 133 -2.58 4.29 -5.98
N ARG A 134 -1.62 3.35 -6.08
CA ARG A 134 -0.44 3.32 -5.21
C ARG A 134 0.72 2.52 -5.80
N GLY A 135 1.86 2.47 -5.13
CA GLY A 135 3.03 1.71 -5.58
C GLY A 135 2.81 0.19 -5.57
N ALA A 136 3.43 -0.50 -6.52
CA ALA A 136 3.32 -1.96 -6.70
C ALA A 136 3.92 -2.77 -5.53
N ASP A 137 4.72 -2.16 -4.67
CA ASP A 137 5.20 -2.74 -3.42
C ASP A 137 4.07 -3.07 -2.42
N LEU A 138 2.91 -2.41 -2.55
CA LEU A 138 1.71 -2.66 -1.74
C LEU A 138 0.76 -3.71 -2.34
N LEU A 139 1.08 -4.29 -3.49
CA LEU A 139 0.23 -5.28 -4.16
C LEU A 139 -0.09 -6.48 -3.25
N ASN A 140 0.91 -7.00 -2.52
CA ASN A 140 0.70 -8.10 -1.56
C ASN A 140 -0.18 -7.70 -0.37
N SER A 141 -0.11 -6.43 0.05
CA SER A 141 -0.98 -5.89 1.10
C SER A 141 -2.43 -5.79 0.66
N THR A 142 -2.66 -5.54 -0.63
CA THR A 142 -4.00 -5.40 -1.21
C THR A 142 -4.87 -6.62 -0.96
N ILE A 143 -4.31 -7.82 -1.00
CA ILE A 143 -5.06 -9.05 -0.77
C ILE A 143 -5.62 -9.11 0.65
N LYS A 144 -4.80 -8.74 1.65
CA LYS A 144 -5.23 -8.69 3.05
C LYS A 144 -6.33 -7.63 3.24
N GLN A 145 -6.18 -6.49 2.58
CA GLN A 145 -7.14 -5.38 2.63
C GLN A 145 -8.44 -5.74 1.92
N TYR A 146 -8.35 -6.33 0.73
CA TYR A 146 -9.52 -6.83 -0.01
C TYR A 146 -10.27 -7.90 0.79
N TYR A 147 -9.55 -8.78 1.48
CA TYR A 147 -10.16 -9.77 2.39
C TYR A 147 -10.92 -9.10 3.54
N ILE A 148 -10.34 -8.09 4.21
CA ILE A 148 -11.02 -7.32 5.26
C ILE A 148 -12.26 -6.62 4.69
N ASN A 149 -12.13 -5.97 3.52
CA ASN A 149 -13.23 -5.27 2.85
C ASN A 149 -14.43 -6.18 2.65
N ASN A 150 -14.19 -7.39 2.15
CA ASN A 150 -15.23 -8.40 1.92
C ASN A 150 -15.86 -8.92 3.22
N LEU A 151 -15.05 -9.18 4.27
CA LEU A 151 -15.56 -9.61 5.57
C LEU A 151 -16.51 -8.58 6.21
N LEU A 152 -16.26 -7.30 5.94
CA LEU A 152 -17.06 -6.19 6.45
C LEU A 152 -18.22 -5.82 5.52
N ASN A 153 -18.35 -6.47 4.37
CA ASN A 153 -19.31 -6.15 3.32
C ASN A 153 -19.23 -4.67 2.86
N PHE A 154 -18.04 -4.12 2.81
CA PHE A 154 -17.82 -2.79 2.27
C PHE A 154 -17.87 -2.83 0.73
N PRO A 155 -18.28 -1.74 0.05
CA PRO A 155 -18.29 -1.68 -1.40
C PRO A 155 -16.92 -2.02 -2.02
N ASP A 156 -16.94 -2.69 -3.16
CA ASP A 156 -15.73 -3.01 -3.91
C ASP A 156 -15.00 -1.74 -4.36
N LYS A 157 -13.67 -1.81 -4.32
CA LYS A 157 -12.78 -0.74 -4.76
C LYS A 157 -11.98 -1.17 -5.99
N ALA A 158 -11.75 -0.24 -6.90
CA ALA A 158 -10.86 -0.46 -8.03
C ALA A 158 -9.40 -0.20 -7.61
N TYR A 159 -8.50 -1.09 -8.03
CA TYR A 159 -7.07 -0.99 -7.69
C TYR A 159 -6.21 -0.76 -8.92
N MET A 160 -5.18 0.05 -8.76
CA MET A 160 -4.14 0.29 -9.76
C MET A 160 -2.78 0.41 -9.05
N HIS A 161 -1.89 -0.55 -9.28
CA HIS A 161 -0.55 -0.54 -8.69
C HIS A 161 0.48 -0.12 -9.73
N ILE A 162 0.95 1.13 -9.60
CA ILE A 162 1.96 1.72 -10.50
C ILE A 162 3.37 1.26 -10.11
N PRO A 163 4.34 1.28 -11.05
CA PRO A 163 5.72 0.93 -10.76
C PRO A 163 6.33 1.75 -9.64
N ILE A 164 7.21 1.15 -8.85
CA ILE A 164 8.07 1.86 -7.90
C ILE A 164 9.43 2.18 -8.53
N ALA A 165 10.01 3.30 -8.11
CA ALA A 165 11.35 3.69 -8.51
C ALA A 165 12.41 2.86 -7.79
N THR A 166 13.43 2.39 -8.54
CA THR A 166 14.57 1.67 -7.99
C THR A 166 15.89 2.30 -8.44
N ILE A 167 16.92 2.16 -7.59
CA ILE A 167 18.32 2.43 -7.90
C ILE A 167 19.11 1.20 -7.52
N ASN A 168 19.86 0.62 -8.46
CA ASN A 168 20.60 -0.63 -8.26
C ASN A 168 19.72 -1.77 -7.72
N ASN A 169 18.49 -1.88 -8.25
CA ASN A 169 17.46 -2.82 -7.80
C ASN A 169 16.97 -2.63 -6.35
N GLN A 170 17.32 -1.54 -5.71
CA GLN A 170 16.81 -1.19 -4.38
C GLN A 170 15.73 -0.12 -4.50
N LYS A 171 14.65 -0.30 -3.74
CA LYS A 171 13.55 0.67 -3.71
C LYS A 171 14.03 2.03 -3.21
N LEU A 172 13.77 3.09 -3.97
CA LEU A 172 13.92 4.46 -3.50
C LEU A 172 12.96 4.71 -2.34
N SER A 173 13.46 5.08 -1.17
CA SER A 173 12.63 5.28 0.01
C SER A 173 13.13 6.41 0.90
N LYS A 174 12.21 7.05 1.63
CA LYS A 174 12.57 8.05 2.65
C LYS A 174 13.48 7.49 3.74
N GLY A 175 13.45 6.19 3.99
CA GLY A 175 14.28 5.51 4.98
C GLY A 175 15.75 5.44 4.60
N SER A 176 16.09 5.51 3.31
CA SER A 176 17.47 5.63 2.80
C SER A 176 18.01 7.07 2.82
N GLY A 177 17.20 8.05 3.25
CA GLY A 177 17.59 9.45 3.26
C GLY A 177 17.37 10.16 1.92
N ASP A 178 16.84 9.47 0.93
CA ASP A 178 16.59 10.00 -0.41
C ASP A 178 15.58 11.16 -0.35
N LYS A 179 15.99 12.30 -0.85
CA LYS A 179 15.14 13.49 -0.97
C LYS A 179 14.94 13.79 -2.45
N VAL A 180 13.84 14.40 -2.80
CA VAL A 180 13.58 14.93 -4.14
C VAL A 180 13.99 16.39 -4.18
N ASN A 181 14.85 16.79 -5.14
CA ASN A 181 15.17 18.19 -5.35
C ASN A 181 13.97 18.93 -5.92
N VAL A 182 13.45 19.88 -5.17
CA VAL A 182 12.22 20.63 -5.51
C VAL A 182 12.47 22.01 -6.13
N ASN A 183 13.65 22.24 -6.69
CA ASN A 183 14.00 23.56 -7.26
C ASN A 183 13.36 23.81 -8.63
N ASN A 184 12.94 22.77 -9.34
CA ASN A 184 12.24 22.89 -10.63
C ASN A 184 11.03 21.94 -10.70
N PHE A 185 9.86 22.47 -10.38
CA PHE A 185 8.62 21.69 -10.31
C PHE A 185 8.17 21.15 -11.68
N SER A 186 8.36 21.93 -12.75
CA SER A 186 8.04 21.47 -14.12
C SER A 186 8.91 20.28 -14.51
N LEU A 187 10.22 20.35 -14.26
CA LEU A 187 11.13 19.24 -14.54
C LEU A 187 10.75 17.97 -13.75
N ILE A 188 10.39 18.12 -12.47
CA ILE A 188 9.96 16.97 -11.64
C ILE A 188 8.72 16.29 -12.24
N LEU A 189 7.73 17.07 -12.68
CA LEU A 189 6.53 16.53 -13.29
C LEU A 189 6.83 15.84 -14.63
N ILE A 190 7.66 16.45 -15.47
CA ILE A 190 8.09 15.89 -16.75
C ILE A 190 8.83 14.56 -16.53
N GLU A 191 9.81 14.53 -15.63
CA GLU A 191 10.55 13.29 -15.35
C GLU A 191 9.66 12.23 -14.67
N GLY A 192 8.71 12.63 -13.84
CA GLY A 192 7.69 11.74 -13.30
C GLY A 192 6.81 11.13 -14.39
N LEU A 193 6.40 11.91 -15.40
CA LEU A 193 5.64 11.40 -16.54
C LEU A 193 6.49 10.46 -17.42
N LYS A 194 7.77 10.80 -17.68
CA LYS A 194 8.71 9.92 -18.38
C LYS A 194 8.92 8.61 -17.62
N PHE A 195 9.10 8.68 -16.30
CA PHE A 195 9.18 7.50 -15.43
C PHE A 195 7.94 6.61 -15.58
N LEU A 196 6.76 7.22 -15.59
CA LEU A 196 5.49 6.52 -15.82
C LEU A 196 5.23 6.20 -17.29
N LYS A 197 6.26 6.31 -18.15
CA LYS A 197 6.22 5.99 -19.58
C LYS A 197 5.12 6.73 -20.36
N GLN A 198 4.76 7.91 -19.90
CA GLN A 198 3.78 8.73 -20.59
C GLN A 198 4.44 9.48 -21.77
N LYS A 199 3.71 9.58 -22.86
CA LYS A 199 4.17 10.36 -24.03
C LYS A 199 4.14 11.85 -23.68
N ILE A 200 5.21 12.57 -24.00
CA ILE A 200 5.34 14.01 -23.77
C ILE A 200 5.63 14.68 -25.12
N GLU A 201 4.86 15.70 -25.43
CA GLU A 201 5.09 16.56 -26.59
C GLU A 201 6.09 17.67 -26.24
N LYS A 202 6.90 18.11 -27.22
CA LYS A 202 7.97 19.11 -27.00
C LYS A 202 7.47 20.43 -26.39
N ASN A 203 6.27 20.87 -26.77
CA ASN A 203 5.65 22.10 -26.25
C ASN A 203 5.26 22.04 -24.79
N ILE A 204 5.29 20.84 -24.17
CA ILE A 204 4.95 20.64 -22.74
C ILE A 204 6.20 20.65 -21.87
N GLU A 205 7.40 20.44 -22.41
CA GLU A 205 8.63 20.34 -21.62
C GLU A 205 8.95 21.64 -20.86
N ASP A 206 8.62 22.80 -21.41
CA ASP A 206 8.82 24.12 -20.80
C ASP A 206 7.54 24.73 -20.21
N ALA A 207 6.47 23.95 -20.13
CA ALA A 207 5.18 24.41 -19.63
C ALA A 207 5.17 24.56 -18.08
N SER A 208 4.21 25.32 -17.57
CA SER A 208 4.00 25.44 -16.13
C SER A 208 3.49 24.11 -15.53
N PRO A 209 3.70 23.87 -14.22
CA PRO A 209 3.20 22.66 -13.55
C PRO A 209 1.70 22.39 -13.80
N ARG A 210 0.89 23.45 -13.80
CA ARG A 210 -0.56 23.36 -14.04
C ARG A 210 -0.89 22.87 -15.47
N GLU A 211 -0.15 23.36 -16.46
CA GLU A 211 -0.34 22.95 -17.86
C GLU A 211 0.14 21.52 -18.07
N ILE A 212 1.27 21.13 -17.48
CA ILE A 212 1.79 19.76 -17.50
C ILE A 212 0.74 18.78 -16.90
N LEU A 213 0.16 19.11 -15.74
CA LEU A 213 -0.84 18.27 -15.11
C LEU A 213 -2.12 18.16 -15.96
N LYS A 214 -2.59 19.26 -16.54
CA LYS A 214 -3.74 19.23 -17.47
C LYS A 214 -3.48 18.35 -18.69
N TYR A 215 -2.28 18.48 -19.27
CA TYR A 215 -1.84 17.63 -20.37
C TYR A 215 -1.81 16.15 -19.95
N ALA A 216 -1.21 15.85 -18.80
CA ALA A 216 -1.09 14.50 -18.27
C ALA A 216 -2.47 13.85 -18.06
N VAL A 217 -3.42 14.55 -17.45
CA VAL A 217 -4.80 14.04 -17.24
C VAL A 217 -5.49 13.76 -18.56
N LYS A 218 -5.35 14.64 -19.56
CA LYS A 218 -5.99 14.49 -20.87
C LYS A 218 -5.42 13.32 -21.68
N ASN A 219 -4.11 13.08 -21.57
CA ASN A 219 -3.38 12.15 -22.44
C ASN A 219 -2.88 10.90 -21.68
N TRP A 220 -3.40 10.65 -20.47
CA TRP A 220 -2.99 9.52 -19.64
C TRP A 220 -3.23 8.19 -20.35
N ASP A 221 -2.16 7.39 -20.48
CA ASP A 221 -2.21 6.04 -21.03
C ASP A 221 -1.72 5.03 -20.01
N ILE A 222 -2.56 4.06 -19.66
CA ILE A 222 -2.25 2.98 -18.73
C ILE A 222 -1.48 1.83 -19.41
N ALA A 223 -1.58 1.68 -20.74
CA ALA A 223 -1.03 0.54 -21.44
C ALA A 223 0.49 0.36 -21.25
N PRO A 224 1.33 1.42 -21.25
CA PRO A 224 2.76 1.27 -21.03
C PRO A 224 3.15 0.78 -19.63
N LEU A 225 2.21 0.77 -18.67
CA LEU A 225 2.45 0.36 -17.27
C LEU A 225 2.06 -1.08 -16.98
N GLN A 226 1.48 -1.79 -17.96
CA GLN A 226 0.98 -3.15 -17.78
C GLN A 226 2.08 -4.12 -17.33
N GLN A 227 1.83 -4.81 -16.20
CA GLN A 227 2.69 -5.82 -15.58
C GLN A 227 4.09 -5.33 -15.16
N ILE A 228 4.30 -4.00 -15.05
CA ILE A 228 5.54 -3.42 -14.59
C ILE A 228 5.43 -3.08 -13.11
N LYS A 229 6.27 -3.70 -12.28
CA LYS A 229 6.31 -3.45 -10.82
C LYS A 229 7.38 -2.46 -10.42
N ASN A 230 8.50 -2.46 -11.12
CA ASN A 230 9.67 -1.63 -10.81
C ASN A 230 10.20 -0.98 -12.08
N ILE A 231 10.70 0.23 -11.97
CA ILE A 231 11.45 0.91 -13.03
C ILE A 231 12.72 1.46 -12.43
N GLU A 232 13.85 1.12 -13.02
CA GLU A 232 15.16 1.65 -12.64
C GLU A 232 15.28 3.11 -13.10
N LEU A 233 15.69 4.00 -12.20
CA LEU A 233 15.86 5.42 -12.52
C LEU A 233 17.04 5.62 -13.49
N ASN A 234 16.84 6.44 -14.50
CA ASN A 234 17.91 6.89 -15.38
C ASN A 234 18.81 7.94 -14.68
N PRO A 235 19.99 8.32 -15.24
CA PRO A 235 20.89 9.26 -14.59
C PRO A 235 20.26 10.62 -14.26
N THR A 236 19.42 11.17 -15.15
CA THR A 236 18.73 12.45 -14.93
C THR A 236 17.74 12.35 -13.77
N GLN A 237 16.97 11.26 -13.72
CA GLN A 237 16.00 11.00 -12.64
C GLN A 237 16.71 10.76 -11.30
N ARG A 238 17.90 10.12 -11.31
CA ARG A 238 18.74 9.96 -10.11
C ARG A 238 19.18 11.32 -9.57
N LEU A 239 19.63 12.27 -10.44
CA LEU A 239 20.02 13.61 -10.00
C LEU A 239 18.88 14.36 -9.31
N ILE A 240 17.63 14.18 -9.75
CA ILE A 240 16.45 14.74 -9.07
C ILE A 240 16.25 14.09 -7.70
N ALA A 241 16.59 12.81 -7.56
CA ALA A 241 16.48 12.07 -6.30
C ALA A 241 17.66 12.34 -5.35
N ASP A 242 18.90 12.48 -5.87
CA ASP A 242 20.14 12.53 -5.08
C ASP A 242 20.56 13.95 -4.66
N SER A 243 20.06 15.02 -5.28
CA SER A 243 20.50 16.40 -5.03
C SER A 243 20.20 16.96 -3.63
N ALA A 244 20.04 16.07 -2.65
CA ALA A 244 19.76 16.38 -1.26
C ALA A 244 20.98 16.20 -0.33
N HIS A 245 22.18 15.96 -0.86
CA HIS A 245 23.40 15.76 -0.08
C HIS A 245 24.39 16.95 -0.18
N THR A 246 23.97 18.10 -0.69
CA THR A 246 24.78 19.35 -0.64
C THR A 246 24.09 20.42 0.18
#